data_bfe01f416d9679e071a38dc664bd96a0
#
_entry.id   bfe01f416d9679e071a38dc664bd96a0
#
_cell.length_a   1.000
_cell.length_b   1.000
_cell.length_c   1.000
_cell.angle_alpha   90.00
_cell.angle_beta   90.00
_cell.angle_gamma   90.00
#
_symmetry.space_group_name_H-M   'P 1'
#
loop_
_entity.id
_entity.type
_entity.pdbx_description
1 polymer ?
#
loop_
_entity_poly.entity_id
_entity_poly.type
_entity_poly.pdbx_seq_one_letter_code
_entity_poly.pdbx_strand_id
1 'polypeptide(L)'
;MTASTIRSGDRLDRLAELEEERRYLLRSLKDLEREREAGDVDAEDYQTLKDGYTVRAAAVLRQIEEGQRELAPKPPRNWKRTIAIVVASALCAAGIGFALASAFGERGATDEITGLNPGDSTRTKLASARAALARGEFDRANQLFVQVDQEELERGNESAEARAYVGWTFALLARQSADSVVGEDERIELSLLALNQAIDMEPTYADPYCFAAIIEFNFREDADAALPYVEQCEANNPPADIASLIESFADEIRAAADA
;
A
#
# COMPACT_ATOMS: atom_id res chain seq x y z
N MET A 1 7.36 14.72 -32.27
CA MET A 1 7.21 15.63 -31.11
C MET A 1 5.77 15.49 -30.62
N THR A 2 5.57 14.86 -29.49
CA THR A 2 4.25 14.49 -28.99
C THR A 2 3.59 15.68 -28.27
N ALA A 3 2.26 15.75 -28.27
CA ALA A 3 1.44 16.79 -27.62
C ALA A 3 1.78 17.02 -26.13
N SER A 4 2.41 16.05 -25.48
CA SER A 4 2.91 16.12 -24.09
C SER A 4 4.11 17.07 -23.95
N THR A 5 5.03 17.08 -24.91
CA THR A 5 6.24 17.92 -24.88
C THR A 5 5.90 19.41 -25.08
N ILE A 6 4.88 19.71 -25.91
CA ILE A 6 4.40 21.08 -26.14
C ILE A 6 3.77 21.65 -24.87
N ARG A 7 2.92 20.88 -24.18
CA ARG A 7 2.31 21.31 -22.91
C ARG A 7 3.31 21.53 -21.78
N SER A 8 4.43 20.81 -21.78
CA SER A 8 5.49 21.02 -20.78
C SER A 8 6.28 22.31 -21.05
N GLY A 9 6.51 22.68 -22.33
CA GLY A 9 7.14 23.95 -22.70
C GLY A 9 6.32 25.15 -22.22
N ASP A 10 5.05 25.19 -22.59
CA ASP A 10 4.13 26.29 -22.20
C ASP A 10 4.04 26.49 -20.68
N ARG A 11 4.15 25.42 -19.90
CA ARG A 11 4.15 25.49 -18.43
C ARG A 11 5.45 26.06 -17.87
N LEU A 12 6.58 25.69 -18.45
CA LEU A 12 7.87 26.23 -18.04
C LEU A 12 7.99 27.73 -18.36
N ASP A 13 7.48 28.14 -19.52
CA ASP A 13 7.43 29.55 -19.92
C ASP A 13 6.56 30.36 -18.95
N ARG A 14 5.38 29.83 -18.58
CA ARG A 14 4.50 30.48 -17.59
C ARG A 14 5.14 30.58 -16.20
N LEU A 15 5.88 29.57 -15.75
CA LEU A 15 6.63 29.64 -14.49
C LEU A 15 7.74 30.69 -14.56
N ALA A 16 8.41 30.83 -15.69
CA ALA A 16 9.44 31.85 -15.89
C ALA A 16 8.83 33.27 -15.80
N GLU A 17 7.66 33.51 -16.40
CA GLU A 17 6.92 34.77 -16.29
C GLU A 17 6.54 35.09 -14.84
N LEU A 18 6.00 34.13 -14.11
CA LEU A 18 5.64 34.29 -12.69
C LEU A 18 6.87 34.56 -11.81
N GLU A 19 8.01 33.94 -12.07
CA GLU A 19 9.26 34.20 -11.37
C GLU A 19 9.82 35.60 -11.68
N GLU A 20 9.60 36.15 -12.87
CA GLU A 20 9.93 37.52 -13.21
C GLU A 20 9.00 38.51 -12.47
N GLU A 21 7.70 38.24 -12.45
CA GLU A 21 6.73 39.07 -11.73
C GLU A 21 7.03 39.06 -10.24
N ARG A 22 7.39 37.92 -9.64
CA ARG A 22 7.84 37.85 -8.25
C ARG A 22 9.04 38.73 -7.98
N ARG A 23 10.06 38.67 -8.86
CA ARG A 23 11.27 39.49 -8.73
C ARG A 23 10.99 40.98 -8.85
N TYR A 24 10.04 41.34 -9.72
CA TYR A 24 9.58 42.73 -9.85
C TYR A 24 8.90 43.20 -8.56
N LEU A 25 7.91 42.48 -8.06
CA LEU A 25 7.14 42.84 -6.85
C LEU A 25 8.03 42.94 -5.60
N LEU A 26 8.98 42.02 -5.43
CA LEU A 26 9.93 42.09 -4.32
C LEU A 26 10.88 43.29 -4.41
N ARG A 27 11.30 43.69 -5.63
CA ARG A 27 12.07 44.89 -5.85
C ARG A 27 11.23 46.14 -5.51
N SER A 28 10.00 46.19 -6.01
CA SER A 28 9.09 47.31 -5.74
C SER A 28 8.82 47.51 -4.24
N LEU A 29 8.65 46.41 -3.49
CA LEU A 29 8.51 46.48 -2.02
C LEU A 29 9.76 47.05 -1.35
N LYS A 30 10.95 46.63 -1.81
CA LYS A 30 12.22 47.12 -1.28
C LYS A 30 12.47 48.58 -1.61
N ASP A 31 12.10 49.00 -2.80
CA ASP A 31 12.24 50.40 -3.23
C ASP A 31 11.23 51.27 -2.48
N LEU A 32 9.99 50.83 -2.27
CA LEU A 32 8.99 51.52 -1.43
C LEU A 32 9.43 51.70 0.02
N GLU A 33 10.12 50.71 0.60
CA GLU A 33 10.70 50.82 1.95
C GLU A 33 11.79 51.90 1.99
N ARG A 34 12.64 51.98 0.96
CA ARG A 34 13.69 52.98 0.83
C ARG A 34 13.13 54.39 0.65
N GLU A 35 12.09 54.56 -0.17
CA GLU A 35 11.38 55.82 -0.39
C GLU A 35 10.73 56.31 0.91
N ARG A 36 10.18 55.42 1.73
CA ARG A 36 9.67 55.74 3.05
C ARG A 36 10.76 56.21 4.00
N GLU A 37 11.89 55.51 4.03
CA GLU A 37 13.04 55.91 4.87
C GLU A 37 13.62 57.27 4.47
N ALA A 38 13.55 57.61 3.17
CA ALA A 38 13.94 58.90 2.63
C ALA A 38 12.92 60.02 2.88
N GLY A 39 11.68 59.68 3.28
CA GLY A 39 10.60 60.62 3.49
C GLY A 39 9.89 61.06 2.21
N ASP A 40 10.07 60.33 1.10
CA ASP A 40 9.52 60.66 -0.22
C ASP A 40 8.09 60.18 -0.37
N VAL A 41 7.60 59.29 0.51
CA VAL A 41 6.24 58.74 0.52
C VAL A 41 5.60 58.95 1.89
N ASP A 42 4.37 59.41 1.91
CA ASP A 42 3.63 59.54 3.15
C ASP A 42 3.17 58.19 3.73
N ALA A 43 2.72 58.17 4.99
CA ALA A 43 2.42 56.93 5.71
C ALA A 43 1.19 56.19 5.18
N GLU A 44 0.21 56.90 4.63
CA GLU A 44 -1.04 56.35 4.12
C GLU A 44 -0.81 55.72 2.72
N ASP A 45 -0.13 56.41 1.84
CA ASP A 45 0.27 55.94 0.54
C ASP A 45 1.23 54.72 0.63
N TYR A 46 2.22 54.80 1.55
CA TYR A 46 3.09 53.66 1.82
C TYR A 46 2.32 52.41 2.21
N GLN A 47 1.35 52.53 3.13
CA GLN A 47 0.60 51.36 3.60
C GLN A 47 -0.26 50.80 2.48
N THR A 48 -0.93 51.66 1.72
CA THR A 48 -1.76 51.23 0.56
C THR A 48 -0.95 50.52 -0.50
N LEU A 49 0.20 51.04 -0.89
CA LEU A 49 1.08 50.42 -1.89
C LEU A 49 1.70 49.15 -1.38
N LYS A 50 2.14 49.10 -0.12
CA LYS A 50 2.71 47.88 0.52
C LYS A 50 1.69 46.74 0.55
N ASP A 51 0.47 47.04 0.98
CA ASP A 51 -0.61 46.02 1.02
C ASP A 51 -0.94 45.51 -0.39
N GLY A 52 -0.99 46.42 -1.36
CA GLY A 52 -1.21 46.06 -2.78
C GLY A 52 -0.11 45.14 -3.33
N TYR A 53 1.16 45.47 -3.14
CA TYR A 53 2.29 44.65 -3.56
C TYR A 53 2.35 43.32 -2.83
N THR A 54 2.07 43.32 -1.50
CA THR A 54 2.08 42.11 -0.69
C THR A 54 1.01 41.10 -1.11
N VAL A 55 -0.22 41.57 -1.36
CA VAL A 55 -1.33 40.71 -1.85
C VAL A 55 -0.99 40.10 -3.22
N ARG A 56 -0.43 40.91 -4.14
CA ARG A 56 -0.01 40.43 -5.46
C ARG A 56 1.14 39.43 -5.36
N ALA A 57 2.15 39.70 -4.56
CA ALA A 57 3.27 38.80 -4.34
C ALA A 57 2.82 37.45 -3.75
N ALA A 58 1.89 37.48 -2.80
CA ALA A 58 1.31 36.25 -2.24
C ALA A 58 0.49 35.44 -3.26
N ALA A 59 -0.18 36.10 -4.20
CA ALA A 59 -0.90 35.44 -5.29
C ALA A 59 0.07 34.78 -6.28
N VAL A 60 1.12 35.49 -6.68
CA VAL A 60 2.16 34.98 -7.59
C VAL A 60 2.90 33.80 -6.96
N LEU A 61 3.28 33.89 -5.68
CA LEU A 61 3.94 32.77 -4.97
C LEU A 61 3.09 31.50 -4.96
N ARG A 62 1.77 31.62 -4.72
CA ARG A 62 0.87 30.48 -4.79
C ARG A 62 0.82 29.85 -6.18
N GLN A 63 0.77 30.66 -7.24
CA GLN A 63 0.77 30.16 -8.62
C GLN A 63 2.09 29.48 -8.99
N ILE A 64 3.23 29.98 -8.49
CA ILE A 64 4.54 29.32 -8.66
C ILE A 64 4.56 27.97 -7.96
N GLU A 65 4.09 27.89 -6.70
CA GLU A 65 4.03 26.64 -5.95
C GLU A 65 3.12 25.60 -6.63
N GLU A 66 1.96 26.02 -7.13
CA GLU A 66 1.04 25.16 -7.87
C GLU A 66 1.68 24.65 -9.17
N GLY A 67 2.30 25.54 -9.94
CA GLY A 67 2.99 25.18 -11.17
C GLY A 67 4.19 24.26 -10.94
N GLN A 68 4.96 24.48 -9.87
CA GLN A 68 6.06 23.60 -9.48
C GLN A 68 5.58 22.22 -9.04
N ARG A 69 4.45 22.14 -8.32
CA ARG A 69 3.85 20.85 -7.95
C ARG A 69 3.36 20.04 -9.17
N GLU A 70 2.87 20.72 -10.19
CA GLU A 70 2.47 20.08 -11.45
C GLU A 70 3.64 19.59 -12.28
N LEU A 71 4.81 20.25 -12.18
CA LEU A 71 6.03 19.88 -12.89
C LEU A 71 6.93 18.94 -12.08
N ALA A 72 6.71 18.84 -10.75
CA ALA A 72 7.43 17.88 -9.93
C ALA A 72 7.15 16.49 -10.51
N PRO A 73 8.18 15.66 -10.76
CA PRO A 73 7.97 14.26 -11.06
C PRO A 73 7.09 13.72 -9.92
N LYS A 74 5.98 13.07 -10.29
CA LYS A 74 5.13 12.43 -9.26
C LYS A 74 6.08 11.66 -8.36
N PRO A 75 6.06 11.92 -7.03
CA PRO A 75 6.93 11.18 -6.14
C PRO A 75 6.72 9.71 -6.44
N PRO A 76 7.78 8.88 -6.46
CA PRO A 76 7.63 7.47 -6.72
C PRO A 76 6.49 7.02 -5.82
N ARG A 77 5.46 6.45 -6.44
CA ARG A 77 4.22 6.05 -5.74
C ARG A 77 4.69 5.22 -4.55
N ASN A 78 4.48 5.72 -3.36
CA ASN A 78 4.95 5.08 -2.14
C ASN A 78 4.11 3.81 -1.94
N TRP A 79 4.46 2.76 -2.69
CA TRP A 79 3.82 1.45 -2.67
C TRP A 79 3.59 0.96 -1.24
N LYS A 80 4.59 1.19 -0.36
CA LYS A 80 4.46 0.92 1.07
C LYS A 80 3.21 1.59 1.68
N ARG A 81 2.92 2.82 1.29
CA ARG A 81 1.75 3.56 1.78
C ARG A 81 0.47 3.11 1.09
N THR A 82 0.52 2.75 -0.19
CA THR A 82 -0.63 2.22 -0.93
C THR A 82 -0.99 0.82 -0.42
N ILE A 83 0.00 -0.05 -0.23
CA ILE A 83 -0.19 -1.37 0.40
C ILE A 83 -0.74 -1.22 1.82
N ALA A 84 -0.19 -0.31 2.64
CA ALA A 84 -0.71 -0.05 3.97
C ALA A 84 -2.16 0.44 3.96
N ILE A 85 -2.56 1.26 2.99
CA ILE A 85 -3.94 1.75 2.85
C ILE A 85 -4.86 0.62 2.35
N VAL A 86 -4.45 -0.19 1.38
CA VAL A 86 -5.23 -1.33 0.86
C VAL A 86 -5.38 -2.40 1.94
N VAL A 87 -4.30 -2.74 2.64
CA VAL A 87 -4.35 -3.64 3.80
C VAL A 87 -5.24 -3.06 4.90
N ALA A 88 -5.13 -1.78 5.23
CA ALA A 88 -5.98 -1.12 6.23
C ALA A 88 -7.46 -1.07 5.80
N SER A 89 -7.78 -0.84 4.52
CA SER A 89 -9.16 -0.84 4.05
C SER A 89 -9.78 -2.25 3.98
N ALA A 90 -9.00 -3.26 3.59
CA ALA A 90 -9.41 -4.66 3.69
C ALA A 90 -9.63 -5.09 5.15
N LEU A 91 -8.78 -4.61 6.07
CA LEU A 91 -8.93 -4.82 7.51
C LEU A 91 -10.18 -4.15 8.09
N CYS A 92 -10.54 -2.94 7.64
CA CYS A 92 -11.78 -2.28 8.05
C CYS A 92 -13.02 -3.03 7.54
N ALA A 93 -13.00 -3.53 6.30
CA ALA A 93 -14.10 -4.32 5.74
C ALA A 93 -14.26 -5.66 6.47
N ALA A 94 -13.15 -6.36 6.77
CA ALA A 94 -13.14 -7.60 7.55
C ALA A 94 -13.56 -7.35 9.01
N GLY A 95 -13.14 -6.24 9.63
CA GLY A 95 -13.53 -5.85 10.99
C GLY A 95 -15.02 -5.56 11.12
N ILE A 96 -15.64 -4.91 10.12
CA ILE A 96 -17.09 -4.66 10.08
C ILE A 96 -17.85 -5.98 9.83
N GLY A 97 -17.36 -6.84 8.95
CA GLY A 97 -17.94 -8.17 8.72
C GLY A 97 -17.86 -9.07 9.94
N PHE A 98 -16.74 -9.03 10.67
CA PHE A 98 -16.56 -9.79 11.91
C PHE A 98 -17.41 -9.23 13.06
N ALA A 99 -17.53 -7.90 13.21
CA ALA A 99 -18.41 -7.29 14.21
C ALA A 99 -19.89 -7.61 13.95
N LEU A 100 -20.31 -7.65 12.68
CA LEU A 100 -21.65 -8.09 12.30
C LEU A 100 -21.84 -9.60 12.53
N ALA A 101 -20.87 -10.44 12.17
CA ALA A 101 -20.91 -11.87 12.40
C ALA A 101 -20.91 -12.21 13.90
N SER A 102 -20.16 -11.48 14.74
CA SER A 102 -20.19 -11.67 16.19
C SER A 102 -21.47 -11.13 16.84
N ALA A 103 -22.06 -10.05 16.28
CA ALA A 103 -23.32 -9.50 16.78
C ALA A 103 -24.55 -10.36 16.40
N PHE A 104 -24.48 -11.08 15.28
CA PHE A 104 -25.57 -11.96 14.81
C PHE A 104 -25.27 -13.46 15.00
N GLY A 105 -24.06 -13.84 15.42
CA GLY A 105 -23.56 -15.21 15.55
C GLY A 105 -23.54 -15.80 16.97
N GLU A 106 -23.97 -15.05 17.99
CA GLU A 106 -24.10 -15.59 19.37
C GLU A 106 -25.35 -16.44 19.54
N ARG A 107 -25.43 -17.52 18.76
CA ARG A 107 -26.27 -18.66 19.13
C ARG A 107 -25.42 -19.91 19.05
N GLY A 108 -24.91 -20.36 20.22
CA GLY A 108 -24.27 -21.66 20.31
C GLY A 108 -22.96 -21.74 21.08
N ALA A 109 -22.66 -20.79 21.97
CA ALA A 109 -21.48 -20.90 22.86
C ALA A 109 -21.78 -21.66 24.15
N THR A 110 -22.90 -22.41 24.27
CA THR A 110 -23.27 -23.22 25.44
C THR A 110 -23.83 -24.58 25.04
N ASP A 111 -23.14 -25.29 24.14
CA ASP A 111 -23.24 -26.74 24.14
C ASP A 111 -21.89 -27.34 24.50
N GLU A 112 -21.59 -27.38 25.78
CA GLU A 112 -20.69 -28.34 26.37
C GLU A 112 -21.24 -29.73 26.12
N ILE A 113 -20.68 -30.42 25.14
CA ILE A 113 -20.76 -31.86 25.08
C ILE A 113 -19.43 -32.41 24.61
N THR A 114 -18.62 -32.80 25.57
CA THR A 114 -17.75 -33.98 25.56
C THR A 114 -17.49 -34.60 24.19
N GLY A 115 -16.48 -34.10 23.54
CA GLY A 115 -15.91 -34.68 22.36
C GLY A 115 -14.93 -33.65 21.77
N LEU A 116 -13.70 -33.66 22.27
CA LEU A 116 -12.59 -32.93 21.66
C LEU A 116 -12.45 -33.44 20.21
N ASN A 117 -13.14 -32.77 19.30
CA ASN A 117 -12.94 -33.00 17.87
C ASN A 117 -11.67 -32.26 17.46
N PRO A 118 -10.56 -32.95 17.12
CA PRO A 118 -9.31 -32.28 16.76
C PRO A 118 -9.49 -31.21 15.69
N GLY A 119 -10.48 -31.37 14.79
CA GLY A 119 -10.82 -30.39 13.75
C GLY A 119 -11.38 -29.08 14.27
N ASP A 120 -12.06 -29.07 15.44
CA ASP A 120 -12.58 -27.82 16.00
C ASP A 120 -11.46 -26.95 16.58
N SER A 121 -10.40 -27.57 17.13
CA SER A 121 -9.21 -26.84 17.59
C SER A 121 -8.43 -26.21 16.43
N THR A 122 -8.24 -26.93 15.33
CA THR A 122 -7.57 -26.45 14.10
C THR A 122 -8.34 -25.26 13.50
N ARG A 123 -9.67 -25.41 13.32
CA ARG A 123 -10.52 -24.33 12.78
C ARG A 123 -10.48 -23.08 13.64
N THR A 124 -10.53 -23.24 14.96
CA THR A 124 -10.47 -22.11 15.91
C THR A 124 -9.11 -21.41 15.86
N LYS A 125 -8.02 -22.17 15.73
CA LYS A 125 -6.67 -21.60 15.58
C LYS A 125 -6.50 -20.86 14.25
N LEU A 126 -6.97 -21.43 13.13
CA LEU A 126 -6.97 -20.76 11.82
C LEU A 126 -7.77 -19.45 11.86
N ALA A 127 -8.97 -19.46 12.47
CA ALA A 127 -9.76 -18.24 12.63
C ALA A 127 -9.01 -17.19 13.48
N SER A 128 -8.33 -17.60 14.54
CA SER A 128 -7.52 -16.73 15.40
C SER A 128 -6.30 -16.18 14.66
N ALA A 129 -5.66 -17.00 13.82
CA ALA A 129 -4.52 -16.63 12.99
C ALA A 129 -4.92 -15.58 11.92
N ARG A 130 -6.04 -15.83 11.22
CA ARG A 130 -6.61 -14.85 10.27
C ARG A 130 -7.00 -13.54 10.95
N ALA A 131 -7.59 -13.61 12.15
CA ALA A 131 -7.92 -12.42 12.92
C ALA A 131 -6.67 -11.64 13.36
N ALA A 132 -5.58 -12.30 13.71
CA ALA A 132 -4.30 -11.67 14.00
C ALA A 132 -3.69 -11.01 12.74
N LEU A 133 -3.71 -11.72 11.60
CA LEU A 133 -3.28 -11.20 10.30
C LEU A 133 -4.08 -9.94 9.94
N ALA A 134 -5.41 -9.98 10.09
CA ALA A 134 -6.30 -8.86 9.84
C ALA A 134 -6.00 -7.62 10.70
N ARG A 135 -5.43 -7.79 11.89
CA ARG A 135 -4.99 -6.68 12.75
C ARG A 135 -3.55 -6.21 12.49
N GLY A 136 -2.86 -6.82 11.51
CA GLY A 136 -1.45 -6.53 11.24
C GLY A 136 -0.47 -7.12 12.27
N GLU A 137 -0.93 -8.04 13.13
CA GLU A 137 -0.13 -8.76 14.13
C GLU A 137 0.59 -9.93 13.44
N PHE A 138 1.50 -9.64 12.49
CA PHE A 138 2.06 -10.65 11.58
C PHE A 138 2.87 -11.72 12.30
N ASP A 139 3.64 -11.37 13.33
CA ASP A 139 4.37 -12.34 14.15
C ASP A 139 3.42 -13.35 14.81
N ARG A 140 2.33 -12.85 15.40
CA ARG A 140 1.33 -13.69 16.05
C ARG A 140 0.56 -14.55 15.05
N ALA A 141 0.21 -13.98 13.90
CA ALA A 141 -0.47 -14.71 12.83
C ALA A 141 0.43 -15.84 12.32
N ASN A 142 1.71 -15.55 12.04
CA ASN A 142 2.67 -16.54 11.58
C ASN A 142 2.83 -17.67 12.60
N GLN A 143 3.03 -17.36 13.89
CA GLN A 143 3.15 -18.38 14.95
C GLN A 143 1.93 -19.31 14.99
N LEU A 144 0.72 -18.77 14.87
CA LEU A 144 -0.50 -19.57 14.88
C LEU A 144 -0.64 -20.44 13.63
N PHE A 145 -0.30 -19.92 12.43
CA PHE A 145 -0.33 -20.73 11.21
C PHE A 145 0.72 -21.83 11.23
N VAL A 146 1.95 -21.53 11.68
CA VAL A 146 3.01 -22.53 11.88
C VAL A 146 2.57 -23.62 12.86
N GLN A 147 1.92 -23.22 13.97
CA GLN A 147 1.41 -24.19 14.94
C GLN A 147 0.37 -25.11 14.30
N VAL A 148 -0.57 -24.57 13.51
CA VAL A 148 -1.57 -25.39 12.81
C VAL A 148 -0.91 -26.33 11.81
N ASP A 149 0.01 -25.83 11.01
CA ASP A 149 0.72 -26.62 10.00
C ASP A 149 1.48 -27.79 10.63
N GLN A 150 2.19 -27.53 11.75
CA GLN A 150 2.90 -28.58 12.48
C GLN A 150 1.93 -29.61 13.12
N GLU A 151 0.85 -29.16 13.74
CA GLU A 151 -0.12 -30.05 14.37
C GLU A 151 -0.83 -30.96 13.35
N GLU A 152 -1.11 -30.43 12.13
CA GLU A 152 -1.67 -31.26 11.06
C GLU A 152 -0.65 -32.29 10.56
N LEU A 153 0.60 -31.90 10.37
CA LEU A 153 1.69 -32.83 10.02
C LEU A 153 1.88 -33.97 11.06
N GLU A 154 1.83 -33.62 12.36
CA GLU A 154 1.92 -34.61 13.44
C GLU A 154 0.76 -35.61 13.43
N ARG A 155 -0.40 -35.20 12.91
CA ARG A 155 -1.57 -36.06 12.72
C ARG A 155 -1.53 -36.88 11.44
N GLY A 156 -0.51 -36.66 10.62
CA GLY A 156 -0.38 -37.29 9.29
C GLY A 156 -1.26 -36.63 8.22
N ASN A 157 -1.72 -35.41 8.49
CA ASN A 157 -2.49 -34.58 7.55
C ASN A 157 -1.61 -33.45 6.99
N GLU A 158 -2.06 -32.86 5.89
CA GLU A 158 -1.49 -31.64 5.33
C GLU A 158 -2.56 -30.56 5.26
N SER A 159 -2.16 -29.29 5.48
CA SER A 159 -3.06 -28.14 5.39
C SER A 159 -2.50 -27.13 4.41
N ALA A 160 -3.01 -27.16 3.17
CA ALA A 160 -2.65 -26.19 2.15
C ALA A 160 -2.92 -24.75 2.62
N GLU A 161 -4.02 -24.53 3.34
CA GLU A 161 -4.34 -23.24 3.93
C GLU A 161 -3.28 -22.78 4.93
N ALA A 162 -2.96 -23.60 5.93
CA ALA A 162 -1.97 -23.21 6.94
C ALA A 162 -0.61 -22.94 6.28
N ARG A 163 -0.18 -23.80 5.36
CA ARG A 163 1.08 -23.67 4.61
C ARG A 163 1.12 -22.40 3.76
N ALA A 164 0.04 -22.05 3.06
CA ALA A 164 -0.05 -20.84 2.26
C ALA A 164 0.07 -19.59 3.15
N TYR A 165 -0.64 -19.56 4.26
CA TYR A 165 -0.59 -18.41 5.17
C TYR A 165 0.73 -18.33 5.96
N VAL A 166 1.42 -19.43 6.22
CA VAL A 166 2.81 -19.41 6.72
C VAL A 166 3.71 -18.69 5.71
N GLY A 167 3.67 -19.05 4.43
CA GLY A 167 4.43 -18.39 3.38
C GLY A 167 4.10 -16.91 3.29
N TRP A 168 2.83 -16.56 3.22
CA TRP A 168 2.38 -15.18 3.15
C TRP A 168 2.85 -14.31 4.32
N THR A 169 2.60 -14.77 5.56
CA THR A 169 3.00 -14.02 6.76
C THR A 169 4.51 -13.91 6.89
N PHE A 170 5.25 -14.91 6.43
CA PHE A 170 6.70 -14.88 6.44
C PHE A 170 7.27 -13.82 5.47
N ALA A 171 6.68 -13.65 4.28
CA ALA A 171 7.02 -12.57 3.36
C ALA A 171 6.71 -11.18 3.98
N LEU A 172 5.56 -11.03 4.64
CA LEU A 172 5.22 -9.77 5.32
C LEU A 172 6.23 -9.42 6.42
N LEU A 173 6.66 -10.42 7.20
CA LEU A 173 7.70 -10.26 8.23
C LEU A 173 9.08 -9.96 7.64
N ALA A 174 9.41 -10.53 6.49
CA ALA A 174 10.66 -10.23 5.80
C ALA A 174 10.83 -8.74 5.52
N ARG A 175 9.74 -8.08 5.15
CA ARG A 175 9.70 -6.63 4.89
C ARG A 175 9.76 -5.76 6.15
N GLN A 176 9.34 -6.27 7.30
CA GLN A 176 9.36 -5.50 8.55
C GLN A 176 10.71 -5.51 9.26
N SER A 177 11.52 -6.56 9.05
CA SER A 177 12.72 -6.80 9.84
C SER A 177 13.97 -6.62 8.98
N ALA A 178 14.39 -5.37 8.79
CA ALA A 178 15.62 -5.06 8.04
C ALA A 178 16.91 -5.60 8.70
N ASP A 179 16.89 -5.86 10.01
CA ASP A 179 18.07 -6.26 10.82
C ASP A 179 18.10 -7.77 11.12
N SER A 180 17.42 -8.60 10.35
CA SER A 180 17.42 -10.06 10.57
C SER A 180 18.73 -10.69 10.14
N VAL A 181 19.13 -11.77 10.84
CA VAL A 181 20.33 -12.59 10.51
C VAL A 181 20.18 -13.28 9.14
N VAL A 182 18.94 -13.60 8.75
CA VAL A 182 18.59 -14.12 7.42
C VAL A 182 18.20 -12.94 6.55
N GLY A 183 18.79 -12.80 5.37
CA GLY A 183 18.54 -11.73 4.42
C GLY A 183 17.07 -11.65 3.99
N GLU A 184 16.63 -10.47 3.53
CA GLU A 184 15.25 -10.28 3.03
C GLU A 184 14.97 -11.23 1.86
N ASP A 185 15.89 -11.32 0.89
CA ASP A 185 15.74 -12.18 -0.29
C ASP A 185 15.59 -13.66 0.07
N GLU A 186 16.43 -14.18 0.97
CA GLU A 186 16.35 -15.58 1.41
C GLU A 186 15.00 -15.88 2.08
N ARG A 187 14.48 -14.95 2.86
CA ARG A 187 13.15 -15.09 3.48
C ARG A 187 12.02 -15.05 2.47
N ILE A 188 12.14 -14.24 1.42
CA ILE A 188 11.20 -14.18 0.31
C ILE A 188 11.20 -15.51 -0.45
N GLU A 189 12.38 -16.08 -0.72
CA GLU A 189 12.49 -17.40 -1.36
C GLU A 189 11.84 -18.51 -0.51
N LEU A 190 12.05 -18.50 0.80
CA LEU A 190 11.39 -19.46 1.71
C LEU A 190 9.87 -19.26 1.74
N SER A 191 9.38 -18.02 1.62
CA SER A 191 7.96 -17.74 1.48
C SER A 191 7.38 -18.35 0.21
N LEU A 192 8.02 -18.13 -0.93
CA LEU A 192 7.60 -18.68 -2.22
C LEU A 192 7.66 -20.22 -2.21
N LEU A 193 8.67 -20.79 -1.56
CA LEU A 193 8.74 -22.24 -1.38
C LEU A 193 7.53 -22.78 -0.61
N ALA A 194 7.13 -22.15 0.47
CA ALA A 194 5.95 -22.55 1.25
C ALA A 194 4.65 -22.42 0.44
N LEU A 195 4.53 -21.35 -0.36
CA LEU A 195 3.37 -21.14 -1.24
C LEU A 195 3.31 -22.20 -2.33
N ASN A 196 4.43 -22.55 -2.97
CA ASN A 196 4.48 -23.60 -3.97
C ASN A 196 4.15 -24.97 -3.36
N GLN A 197 4.59 -25.26 -2.13
CA GLN A 197 4.17 -26.48 -1.43
C GLN A 197 2.65 -26.49 -1.19
N ALA A 198 2.03 -25.36 -0.83
CA ALA A 198 0.58 -25.29 -0.69
C ALA A 198 -0.15 -25.51 -2.01
N ILE A 199 0.39 -25.03 -3.12
CA ILE A 199 -0.10 -25.27 -4.48
C ILE A 199 -0.02 -26.78 -4.82
N ASP A 200 1.10 -27.42 -4.50
CA ASP A 200 1.28 -28.87 -4.75
C ASP A 200 0.31 -29.71 -3.94
N MET A 201 -0.01 -29.29 -2.69
CA MET A 201 -0.99 -29.96 -1.83
C MET A 201 -2.41 -29.82 -2.38
N GLU A 202 -2.80 -28.62 -2.84
CA GLU A 202 -4.15 -28.32 -3.32
C GLU A 202 -4.11 -27.38 -4.53
N PRO A 203 -3.92 -27.88 -5.76
CA PRO A 203 -3.78 -27.06 -6.97
C PRO A 203 -4.99 -26.16 -7.31
N THR A 204 -6.15 -26.43 -6.71
CA THR A 204 -7.38 -25.64 -6.91
C THR A 204 -7.59 -24.57 -5.82
N TYR A 205 -6.71 -24.49 -4.84
CA TYR A 205 -6.75 -23.46 -3.81
C TYR A 205 -6.13 -22.16 -4.33
N ALA A 206 -6.93 -21.08 -4.40
CA ALA A 206 -6.55 -19.84 -5.06
C ALA A 206 -5.50 -19.03 -4.28
N ASP A 207 -5.63 -18.96 -2.94
CA ASP A 207 -4.85 -18.02 -2.11
C ASP A 207 -3.33 -18.09 -2.32
N PRO A 208 -2.68 -19.29 -2.38
CA PRO A 208 -1.22 -19.34 -2.55
C PRO A 208 -0.75 -18.77 -3.88
N TYR A 209 -1.53 -18.91 -4.97
CA TYR A 209 -1.23 -18.28 -6.24
C TYR A 209 -1.32 -16.75 -6.13
N CYS A 210 -2.39 -16.25 -5.50
CA CYS A 210 -2.60 -14.83 -5.32
C CYS A 210 -1.48 -14.20 -4.49
N PHE A 211 -1.05 -14.87 -3.42
CA PHE A 211 0.06 -14.42 -2.58
C PHE A 211 1.41 -14.49 -3.31
N ALA A 212 1.67 -15.54 -4.08
CA ALA A 212 2.88 -15.65 -4.87
C ALA A 212 2.97 -14.54 -5.93
N ALA A 213 1.87 -14.23 -6.63
CA ALA A 213 1.82 -13.13 -7.57
C ALA A 213 2.20 -11.79 -6.92
N ILE A 214 1.66 -11.51 -5.74
CA ILE A 214 1.96 -10.28 -5.01
C ILE A 214 3.43 -10.24 -4.56
N ILE A 215 3.97 -11.36 -4.12
CA ILE A 215 5.38 -11.46 -3.69
C ILE A 215 6.32 -11.25 -4.87
N GLU A 216 6.12 -11.94 -5.98
CA GLU A 216 6.96 -11.79 -7.17
C GLU A 216 6.93 -10.34 -7.67
N PHE A 217 5.76 -9.74 -7.78
CA PHE A 217 5.62 -8.39 -8.30
C PHE A 217 6.11 -7.30 -7.33
N ASN A 218 5.70 -7.35 -6.06
CA ASN A 218 5.96 -6.24 -5.14
C ASN A 218 7.23 -6.38 -4.32
N PHE A 219 7.75 -7.61 -4.15
CA PHE A 219 8.90 -7.88 -3.28
C PHE A 219 10.14 -8.19 -4.12
N ARG A 220 9.96 -8.82 -5.27
CA ARG A 220 11.05 -9.13 -6.20
C ARG A 220 11.10 -8.21 -7.44
N GLU A 221 10.05 -7.40 -7.63
CA GLU A 221 9.89 -6.51 -8.80
C GLU A 221 9.90 -7.28 -10.14
N ASP A 222 9.44 -8.53 -10.12
CA ASP A 222 9.43 -9.45 -11.26
C ASP A 222 7.98 -9.65 -11.75
N ALA A 223 7.57 -8.85 -12.75
CA ALA A 223 6.24 -8.92 -13.33
C ALA A 223 6.06 -10.19 -14.19
N ASP A 224 7.11 -10.64 -14.86
CA ASP A 224 7.07 -11.84 -15.70
C ASP A 224 6.85 -13.08 -14.85
N ALA A 225 7.51 -13.19 -13.70
CA ALA A 225 7.31 -14.28 -12.76
C ALA A 225 5.94 -14.20 -12.06
N ALA A 226 5.40 -13.00 -11.85
CA ALA A 226 4.10 -12.79 -11.21
C ALA A 226 2.91 -13.17 -12.11
N LEU A 227 3.01 -12.93 -13.42
CA LEU A 227 1.90 -13.08 -14.37
C LEU A 227 1.23 -14.47 -14.34
N PRO A 228 1.97 -15.59 -14.41
CA PRO A 228 1.34 -16.92 -14.37
C PRO A 228 0.62 -17.19 -13.05
N TYR A 229 1.08 -16.61 -11.94
CA TYR A 229 0.41 -16.74 -10.66
C TYR A 229 -0.90 -15.93 -10.61
N VAL A 230 -0.96 -14.74 -11.22
CA VAL A 230 -2.21 -13.97 -11.36
C VAL A 230 -3.25 -14.79 -12.12
N GLU A 231 -2.87 -15.35 -13.26
CA GLU A 231 -3.78 -16.15 -14.10
C GLU A 231 -4.35 -17.36 -13.33
N GLN A 232 -3.52 -18.07 -12.58
CA GLN A 232 -3.95 -19.21 -11.78
C GLN A 232 -4.78 -18.78 -10.55
N CYS A 233 -4.46 -17.65 -9.91
CA CYS A 233 -5.26 -17.09 -8.84
C CYS A 233 -6.69 -16.82 -9.30
N GLU A 234 -6.86 -16.12 -10.42
CA GLU A 234 -8.17 -15.79 -11.00
C GLU A 234 -8.94 -17.05 -11.47
N ALA A 235 -8.24 -18.00 -12.09
CA ALA A 235 -8.83 -19.24 -12.56
C ALA A 235 -9.41 -20.11 -11.42
N ASN A 236 -8.84 -20.01 -10.22
CA ASN A 236 -9.25 -20.78 -9.05
C ASN A 236 -10.31 -20.07 -8.19
N ASN A 237 -10.90 -18.96 -8.67
CA ASN A 237 -11.99 -18.23 -8.02
C ASN A 237 -11.67 -17.86 -6.53
N PRO A 238 -10.72 -16.96 -6.28
CA PRO A 238 -10.33 -16.58 -4.93
C PRO A 238 -11.51 -16.04 -4.13
N PRO A 239 -11.51 -16.19 -2.80
CA PRO A 239 -12.48 -15.54 -1.91
C PRO A 239 -12.51 -14.02 -2.11
N ALA A 240 -13.63 -13.37 -1.85
CA ALA A 240 -13.87 -11.96 -2.18
C ALA A 240 -12.81 -10.99 -1.61
N ASP A 241 -12.29 -11.27 -0.43
CA ASP A 241 -11.22 -10.50 0.22
C ASP A 241 -9.88 -10.64 -0.52
N ILE A 242 -9.55 -11.84 -0.96
CA ILE A 242 -8.35 -12.14 -1.75
C ILE A 242 -8.53 -11.65 -3.19
N ALA A 243 -9.71 -11.83 -3.79
CA ALA A 243 -10.03 -11.30 -5.11
C ALA A 243 -9.83 -9.79 -5.17
N SER A 244 -10.37 -9.05 -4.19
CA SER A 244 -10.19 -7.60 -4.11
C SER A 244 -8.73 -7.17 -3.91
N LEU A 245 -7.94 -7.99 -3.24
CA LEU A 245 -6.51 -7.75 -3.08
C LEU A 245 -5.79 -7.90 -4.42
N ILE A 246 -6.01 -9.00 -5.14
CA ILE A 246 -5.30 -9.27 -6.40
C ILE A 246 -5.76 -8.33 -7.53
N GLU A 247 -7.05 -7.98 -7.62
CA GLU A 247 -7.55 -7.03 -8.63
C GLU A 247 -6.77 -5.72 -8.66
N SER A 248 -6.33 -5.24 -7.48
CA SER A 248 -5.54 -4.01 -7.38
C SER A 248 -4.15 -4.11 -8.02
N PHE A 249 -3.64 -5.31 -8.25
CA PHE A 249 -2.31 -5.58 -8.79
C PHE A 249 -2.33 -6.22 -10.19
N ALA A 250 -3.38 -6.96 -10.52
CA ALA A 250 -3.44 -7.75 -11.75
C ALA A 250 -3.21 -6.89 -13.01
N ASP A 251 -3.85 -5.74 -13.11
CA ASP A 251 -3.69 -4.84 -14.26
C ASP A 251 -2.27 -4.25 -14.32
N GLU A 252 -1.67 -3.95 -13.18
CA GLU A 252 -0.30 -3.41 -13.12
C GLU A 252 0.73 -4.50 -13.47
N ILE A 253 0.52 -5.73 -13.02
CA ILE A 253 1.37 -6.88 -13.36
C ILE A 253 1.33 -7.13 -14.87
N ARG A 254 0.14 -7.18 -15.47
CA ARG A 254 -0.01 -7.37 -16.91
C ARG A 254 0.65 -6.25 -17.72
N ALA A 255 0.42 -4.99 -17.31
CA ALA A 255 1.02 -3.85 -17.98
C ALA A 255 2.56 -3.81 -17.85
N ALA A 256 3.11 -4.31 -16.76
CA ALA A 256 4.55 -4.37 -16.53
C ALA A 256 5.21 -5.53 -17.27
N ALA A 257 4.53 -6.68 -17.39
CA ALA A 257 5.01 -7.84 -18.15
C ALA A 257 4.99 -7.60 -19.67
N ASP A 258 4.12 -6.70 -20.17
CA ASP A 258 4.04 -6.32 -21.59
C ASP A 258 5.03 -5.19 -21.98
N ALA A 259 5.83 -4.64 -21.08
CA ALA A 259 6.69 -3.48 -21.29
C ALA A 259 8.14 -3.84 -21.61
#